data_cc9770cae36b8b8c30cd6a5b393aeae6
#
_entry.id   cc9770cae36b8b8c30cd6a5b393aeae6
#
_cell.length_a   1.000
_cell.length_b   1.000
_cell.length_c   1.000
_cell.angle_alpha   90.00
_cell.angle_beta   90.00
_cell.angle_gamma   90.00
#
_symmetry.space_group_name_H-M   'P 1'
#
loop_
_entity.id
_entity.type
_entity.pdbx_description
1 polymer ?
#
loop_
_entity_poly.entity_id
_entity_poly.type
_entity_poly.pdbx_seq_one_letter_code
_entity_poly.pdbx_strand_id
1 'polypeptide(L)'
;MSRILIIEDEVAIADLERDYLELSGFTVEIENTGDVGLARALKEEFDLFILDLMLPGVDGFEICKRIRDEKNTPILMVSAKKEDIDKIRGLGLGADDYITKPFSPSELVARVKAHLARYERLIGSSVETRNIIEIRGIKIDKDARRVWVNEEEKAFTSKEFDLLCFLAENPNR
;
A
#
# COMPACT_ATOMS: atom_id res chain seq x y z
N MET A 1 9.58 -13.90 1.26
CA MET A 1 8.31 -14.15 1.96
C MET A 1 7.82 -12.86 2.59
N SER A 2 6.58 -12.50 2.36
CA SER A 2 6.04 -11.23 2.87
C SER A 2 5.83 -11.28 4.37
N ARG A 3 6.21 -10.20 5.03
CA ARG A 3 6.16 -10.04 6.48
C ARG A 3 5.03 -9.09 6.85
N ILE A 4 4.10 -9.56 7.67
CA ILE A 4 2.88 -8.84 8.04
C ILE A 4 2.90 -8.56 9.54
N LEU A 5 2.57 -7.33 9.94
CA LEU A 5 2.35 -6.97 11.34
C LEU A 5 0.86 -6.78 11.57
N ILE A 6 0.32 -7.49 12.55
CA ILE A 6 -1.05 -7.36 13.02
C ILE A 6 -1.04 -6.59 14.34
N ILE A 7 -1.80 -5.51 14.42
CA ILE A 7 -2.00 -4.75 15.66
C ILE A 7 -3.47 -4.93 16.06
N GLU A 8 -3.70 -5.82 17.00
CA GLU A 8 -5.03 -6.25 17.44
C GLU A 8 -5.00 -6.63 18.92
N ASP A 9 -5.83 -6.00 19.73
CA ASP A 9 -5.89 -6.26 21.19
C ASP A 9 -6.60 -7.55 21.58
N GLU A 10 -7.53 -8.03 20.75
CA GLU A 10 -8.21 -9.29 20.97
C GLU A 10 -7.34 -10.45 20.52
N VAL A 11 -6.73 -11.16 21.48
CA VAL A 11 -5.77 -12.24 21.21
C VAL A 11 -6.38 -13.33 20.31
N ALA A 12 -7.62 -13.72 20.55
CA ALA A 12 -8.28 -14.77 19.76
C ALA A 12 -8.44 -14.36 18.28
N ILE A 13 -8.77 -13.11 18.01
CA ILE A 13 -8.92 -12.60 16.66
C ILE A 13 -7.54 -12.48 15.98
N ALA A 14 -6.56 -11.94 16.69
CA ALA A 14 -5.20 -11.83 16.18
C ALA A 14 -4.62 -13.20 15.83
N ASP A 15 -4.82 -14.19 16.68
CA ASP A 15 -4.35 -15.55 16.44
C ASP A 15 -5.05 -16.19 15.23
N LEU A 16 -6.35 -15.97 15.08
CA LEU A 16 -7.12 -16.46 13.93
C LEU A 16 -6.58 -15.84 12.62
N GLU A 17 -6.41 -14.54 12.60
CA GLU A 17 -5.85 -13.82 11.44
C GLU A 17 -4.46 -14.36 11.09
N ARG A 18 -3.59 -14.50 12.08
CA ARG A 18 -2.25 -15.03 11.91
C ARG A 18 -2.28 -16.44 11.32
N ASP A 19 -3.08 -17.34 11.89
CA ASP A 19 -3.11 -18.74 11.45
C ASP A 19 -3.50 -18.88 9.99
N TYR A 20 -4.52 -18.14 9.54
CA TYR A 20 -4.93 -18.15 8.13
C TYR A 20 -3.89 -17.54 7.19
N LEU A 21 -3.24 -16.47 7.62
CA LEU A 21 -2.19 -15.82 6.81
C LEU A 21 -0.94 -16.69 6.73
N GLU A 22 -0.55 -17.34 7.82
CA GLU A 22 0.60 -18.27 7.82
C GLU A 22 0.34 -19.49 6.93
N LEU A 23 -0.90 -20.01 6.93
CA LEU A 23 -1.30 -21.08 6.01
C LEU A 23 -1.16 -20.69 4.55
N SER A 24 -1.26 -19.40 4.27
CA SER A 24 -1.12 -18.84 2.91
C SER A 24 0.33 -18.50 2.56
N GLY A 25 1.28 -18.78 3.43
CA GLY A 25 2.71 -18.60 3.18
C GLY A 25 3.31 -17.29 3.65
N PHE A 26 2.58 -16.49 4.44
CA PHE A 26 3.10 -15.24 4.98
C PHE A 26 3.79 -15.44 6.32
N THR A 27 4.75 -14.56 6.64
CA THR A 27 5.32 -14.46 7.98
C THR A 27 4.55 -13.40 8.75
N VAL A 28 3.99 -13.77 9.90
CA VAL A 28 3.08 -12.90 10.65
C VAL A 28 3.57 -12.66 12.07
N GLU A 29 3.54 -11.40 12.49
CA GLU A 29 3.85 -11.00 13.85
C GLU A 29 2.66 -10.22 14.41
N ILE A 30 2.43 -10.32 15.70
CA ILE A 30 1.29 -9.72 16.38
C ILE A 30 1.78 -8.80 17.50
N GLU A 31 1.17 -7.62 17.58
CA GLU A 31 1.24 -6.76 18.75
C GLU A 31 -0.17 -6.51 19.26
N ASN A 32 -0.35 -6.69 20.57
CA ASN A 32 -1.67 -6.55 21.19
C ASN A 32 -1.94 -5.15 21.74
N THR A 33 -0.99 -4.25 21.67
CA THR A 33 -1.13 -2.86 22.11
C THR A 33 -0.76 -1.90 20.98
N GLY A 34 -1.48 -0.79 20.91
CA GLY A 34 -1.32 0.18 19.85
C GLY A 34 0.02 0.93 19.90
N ASP A 35 0.49 1.25 21.09
CA ASP A 35 1.76 1.97 21.29
C ASP A 35 2.97 1.12 20.88
N VAL A 36 3.04 -0.13 21.32
CA VAL A 36 4.11 -1.05 20.92
C VAL A 36 4.02 -1.37 19.44
N GLY A 37 2.80 -1.62 18.94
CA GLY A 37 2.57 -1.89 17.52
C GLY A 37 3.02 -0.75 16.63
N LEU A 38 2.68 0.48 16.99
CA LEU A 38 3.12 1.67 16.26
C LEU A 38 4.65 1.81 16.28
N ALA A 39 5.27 1.63 17.43
CA ALA A 39 6.72 1.72 17.54
C ALA A 39 7.42 0.71 16.63
N ARG A 40 6.93 -0.53 16.59
CA ARG A 40 7.46 -1.56 15.70
C ARG A 40 7.21 -1.24 14.23
N ALA A 41 6.03 -0.76 13.90
CA ALA A 41 5.66 -0.39 12.54
C ALA A 41 6.58 0.70 11.97
N LEU A 42 6.98 1.64 12.79
CA LEU A 42 7.87 2.73 12.37
C LEU A 42 9.34 2.33 12.34
N LYS A 43 9.74 1.41 13.20
CA LYS A 43 11.15 1.01 13.37
C LYS A 43 11.57 -0.15 12.46
N GLU A 44 10.68 -1.11 12.23
CA GLU A 44 10.98 -2.32 11.47
C GLU A 44 10.33 -2.28 10.08
N GLU A 45 10.87 -3.08 9.17
CA GLU A 45 10.32 -3.19 7.81
C GLU A 45 9.29 -4.32 7.74
N PHE A 46 8.08 -3.97 7.35
CA PHE A 46 6.98 -4.89 7.07
C PHE A 46 6.45 -4.65 5.67
N ASP A 47 5.83 -5.67 5.10
CA ASP A 47 5.25 -5.59 3.75
C ASP A 47 3.79 -5.16 3.78
N LEU A 48 3.11 -5.35 4.90
CA LEU A 48 1.72 -4.97 5.09
C LEU A 48 1.39 -4.85 6.57
N PHE A 49 0.50 -3.93 6.92
CA PHE A 49 -0.04 -3.78 8.27
C PHE A 49 -1.52 -4.12 8.29
N ILE A 50 -1.94 -4.91 9.28
CA ILE A 50 -3.35 -5.12 9.61
C ILE A 50 -3.59 -4.42 10.95
N LEU A 51 -4.50 -3.46 10.96
CA LEU A 51 -4.68 -2.53 12.07
C LEU A 51 -6.13 -2.49 12.53
N ASP A 52 -6.36 -2.85 13.80
CA ASP A 52 -7.67 -2.66 14.41
C ASP A 52 -7.86 -1.20 14.82
N LEU A 53 -9.04 -0.66 14.55
CA LEU A 53 -9.39 0.69 14.95
C LEU A 53 -9.62 0.84 16.46
N MET A 54 -10.22 -0.17 17.06
CA MET A 54 -10.68 -0.11 18.46
C MET A 54 -9.62 -0.64 19.42
N LEU A 55 -8.45 0.00 19.42
CA LEU A 55 -7.38 -0.36 20.35
C LEU A 55 -7.46 0.47 21.63
N PRO A 56 -7.17 -0.14 22.79
CA PRO A 56 -7.07 0.64 24.02
C PRO A 56 -5.85 1.56 24.00
N GLY A 57 -6.03 2.77 24.48
CA GLY A 57 -4.96 3.76 24.60
C GLY A 57 -4.72 4.58 23.34
N VAL A 58 -4.23 3.99 22.28
CA VAL A 58 -3.94 4.69 21.04
C VAL A 58 -5.02 4.42 20.00
N ASP A 59 -5.57 5.49 19.41
CA ASP A 59 -6.57 5.40 18.36
C ASP A 59 -5.96 4.79 17.08
N GLY A 60 -6.63 3.80 16.51
CA GLY A 60 -6.20 3.16 15.27
C GLY A 60 -6.10 4.13 14.09
N PHE A 61 -6.95 5.15 14.03
CA PHE A 61 -6.82 6.20 13.01
C PHE A 61 -5.52 6.99 13.16
N GLU A 62 -5.12 7.29 14.37
CA GLU A 62 -3.85 7.99 14.64
C GLU A 62 -2.65 7.13 14.26
N ILE A 63 -2.70 5.84 14.57
CA ILE A 63 -1.65 4.89 14.16
C ILE A 63 -1.50 4.87 12.65
N CYS A 64 -2.61 4.76 11.92
CA CYS A 64 -2.64 4.76 10.47
C CYS A 64 -1.99 6.04 9.90
N LYS A 65 -2.38 7.18 10.41
CA LYS A 65 -1.85 8.47 10.00
C LYS A 65 -0.34 8.56 10.22
N ARG A 66 0.15 8.15 11.38
CA ARG A 66 1.57 8.21 11.71
C ARG A 66 2.41 7.26 10.86
N ILE A 67 1.91 6.07 10.59
CA ILE A 67 2.59 5.14 9.68
C ILE A 67 2.64 5.74 8.27
N ARG A 68 1.54 6.29 7.79
CA ARG A 68 1.45 6.84 6.44
C ARG A 68 2.33 8.07 6.24
N ASP A 69 2.57 8.86 7.28
CA ASP A 69 3.47 10.00 7.20
C ASP A 69 4.93 9.57 6.92
N GLU A 70 5.30 8.34 7.26
CA GLU A 70 6.67 7.85 7.11
C GLU A 70 6.82 6.72 6.08
N LYS A 71 5.75 5.98 5.80
CA LYS A 71 5.81 4.77 4.96
C LYS A 71 4.66 4.69 3.97
N ASN A 72 4.93 4.06 2.82
CA ASN A 72 3.93 3.76 1.79
C ASN A 72 3.42 2.31 1.86
N THR A 73 3.83 1.56 2.87
CA THR A 73 3.42 0.18 3.08
C THR A 73 1.90 0.06 3.15
N PRO A 74 1.28 -0.94 2.50
CA PRO A 74 -0.16 -1.13 2.55
C PRO A 74 -0.69 -1.28 3.97
N ILE A 75 -1.78 -0.59 4.28
CA ILE A 75 -2.47 -0.64 5.57
C ILE A 75 -3.89 -1.12 5.34
N LEU A 76 -4.24 -2.24 5.97
CA LEU A 76 -5.58 -2.81 5.95
C LEU A 76 -6.21 -2.60 7.33
N MET A 77 -7.27 -1.80 7.40
CA MET A 77 -7.98 -1.57 8.65
C MET A 77 -9.06 -2.62 8.85
N VAL A 78 -9.16 -3.14 10.07
CA VAL A 78 -10.18 -4.14 10.45
C VAL A 78 -10.89 -3.63 11.70
N SER A 79 -12.21 -3.53 11.67
CA SER A 79 -12.95 -3.01 12.81
C SER A 79 -14.41 -3.45 12.83
N ALA A 80 -15.00 -3.46 14.02
CA ALA A 80 -16.43 -3.64 14.20
C ALA A 80 -17.24 -2.39 13.81
N LYS A 81 -16.60 -1.24 13.60
CA LYS A 81 -17.27 -0.01 13.18
C LYS A 81 -17.75 -0.12 11.74
N LYS A 82 -19.07 -0.09 11.55
CA LYS A 82 -19.72 -0.28 10.25
C LYS A 82 -20.16 1.02 9.58
N GLU A 83 -20.03 2.15 10.29
CA GLU A 83 -20.45 3.44 9.79
C GLU A 83 -19.64 3.83 8.55
N ASP A 84 -20.30 4.29 7.51
CA ASP A 84 -19.63 4.73 6.30
C ASP A 84 -18.66 5.88 6.55
N ILE A 85 -18.99 6.75 7.51
CA ILE A 85 -18.14 7.86 7.89
C ILE A 85 -16.79 7.39 8.46
N ASP A 86 -16.79 6.29 9.23
CA ASP A 86 -15.55 5.70 9.76
C ASP A 86 -14.70 5.09 8.64
N LYS A 87 -15.33 4.45 7.66
CA LYS A 87 -14.64 3.91 6.49
C LYS A 87 -14.01 5.01 5.67
N ILE A 88 -14.76 6.06 5.40
CA ILE A 88 -14.28 7.24 4.66
C ILE A 88 -13.11 7.89 5.41
N ARG A 89 -13.24 8.04 6.71
CA ARG A 89 -12.17 8.61 7.55
C ARG A 89 -10.89 7.77 7.48
N GLY A 90 -10.99 6.45 7.61
CA GLY A 90 -9.85 5.54 7.52
C GLY A 90 -9.13 5.64 6.18
N LEU A 91 -9.88 5.57 5.08
CA LEU A 91 -9.33 5.69 3.74
C LEU A 91 -8.74 7.08 3.49
N GLY A 92 -9.38 8.12 4.02
CA GLY A 92 -8.88 9.50 3.93
C GLY A 92 -7.57 9.72 4.69
N LEU A 93 -7.30 8.93 5.73
CA LEU A 93 -6.04 8.97 6.48
C LEU A 93 -4.93 8.12 5.87
N GLY A 94 -5.22 7.44 4.76
CA GLY A 94 -4.22 6.71 4.01
C GLY A 94 -4.29 5.19 4.13
N ALA A 95 -5.33 4.62 4.73
CA ALA A 95 -5.56 3.18 4.68
C ALA A 95 -5.88 2.75 3.24
N ASP A 96 -5.38 1.59 2.85
CA ASP A 96 -5.60 1.05 1.51
C ASP A 96 -6.91 0.28 1.40
N ASP A 97 -7.41 -0.22 2.52
CA ASP A 97 -8.66 -0.97 2.58
C ASP A 97 -9.26 -0.93 3.97
N TYR A 98 -10.52 -1.28 4.09
CA TYR A 98 -11.26 -1.32 5.35
C TYR A 98 -12.18 -2.54 5.34
N ILE A 99 -11.96 -3.45 6.29
CA ILE A 99 -12.80 -4.65 6.47
C ILE A 99 -13.60 -4.51 7.74
N THR A 100 -14.90 -4.75 7.65
CA THR A 100 -15.79 -4.72 8.80
C THR A 100 -15.90 -6.09 9.45
N LYS A 101 -15.75 -6.16 10.78
CA LYS A 101 -16.01 -7.38 11.57
C LYS A 101 -17.53 -7.61 11.72
N PRO A 102 -18.02 -8.86 11.70
CA PRO A 102 -17.28 -10.09 11.48
C PRO A 102 -16.92 -10.26 9.98
N PHE A 103 -15.76 -10.80 9.69
CA PHE A 103 -15.31 -11.08 8.34
C PHE A 103 -14.92 -12.55 8.20
N SER A 104 -14.94 -13.05 6.96
CA SER A 104 -14.44 -14.38 6.66
C SER A 104 -12.91 -14.35 6.61
N PRO A 105 -12.20 -15.31 7.24
CA PRO A 105 -10.74 -15.38 7.11
C PRO A 105 -10.26 -15.47 5.66
N SER A 106 -11.02 -16.11 4.79
CA SER A 106 -10.73 -16.18 3.36
C SER A 106 -10.78 -14.80 2.70
N GLU A 107 -11.71 -13.95 3.10
CA GLU A 107 -11.79 -12.56 2.63
C GLU A 107 -10.56 -11.77 3.03
N LEU A 108 -10.13 -11.89 4.29
CA LEU A 108 -8.93 -11.24 4.79
C LEU A 108 -7.71 -11.64 3.96
N VAL A 109 -7.51 -12.93 3.76
CA VAL A 109 -6.38 -13.46 2.98
C VAL A 109 -6.43 -12.95 1.54
N ALA A 110 -7.60 -12.96 0.91
CA ALA A 110 -7.75 -12.49 -0.47
C ALA A 110 -7.39 -11.01 -0.60
N ARG A 111 -7.82 -10.17 0.34
CA ARG A 111 -7.51 -8.74 0.34
C ARG A 111 -6.02 -8.48 0.59
N VAL A 112 -5.42 -9.21 1.53
CA VAL A 112 -3.98 -9.11 1.80
C VAL A 112 -3.17 -9.45 0.55
N LYS A 113 -3.48 -10.55 -0.11
CA LYS A 113 -2.81 -10.96 -1.35
C LYS A 113 -2.96 -9.92 -2.46
N ALA A 114 -4.16 -9.35 -2.61
CA ALA A 114 -4.42 -8.33 -3.63
C ALA A 114 -3.60 -7.06 -3.39
N HIS A 115 -3.54 -6.59 -2.15
CA HIS A 115 -2.76 -5.38 -1.82
C HIS A 115 -1.26 -5.60 -1.93
N LEU A 116 -0.75 -6.76 -1.52
CA LEU A 116 0.66 -7.09 -1.68
C LEU A 116 1.06 -7.17 -3.15
N ALA A 117 0.27 -7.84 -3.98
CA ALA A 117 0.53 -7.94 -5.41
C ALA A 117 0.51 -6.57 -6.10
N ARG A 118 -0.43 -5.72 -5.72
CA ARG A 118 -0.53 -4.35 -6.25
C ARG A 118 0.68 -3.51 -5.85
N TYR A 119 1.10 -3.60 -4.59
CA TYR A 119 2.25 -2.85 -4.08
C TYR A 119 3.55 -3.30 -4.75
N GLU A 120 3.76 -4.59 -4.92
CA GLU A 120 4.91 -5.13 -5.63
C GLU A 120 4.96 -4.66 -7.08
N ARG A 121 3.83 -4.62 -7.77
CA ARG A 121 3.76 -4.08 -9.14
C ARG A 121 4.14 -2.61 -9.20
N LEU A 122 3.68 -1.80 -8.26
CA LEU A 122 4.00 -0.38 -8.20
C LEU A 122 5.50 -0.15 -7.95
N ILE A 123 6.09 -0.90 -7.02
CA ILE A 123 7.52 -0.85 -6.73
C ILE A 123 8.34 -1.41 -7.90
N GLY A 124 7.94 -2.56 -8.44
CA GLY A 124 8.59 -3.18 -9.59
C GLY A 124 8.60 -2.25 -10.79
N SER A 125 7.48 -1.62 -11.09
CA SER A 125 7.39 -0.62 -12.15
C SER A 125 8.32 0.56 -11.94
N SER A 126 8.44 1.04 -10.71
CA SER A 126 9.31 2.17 -10.39
C SER A 126 10.79 1.80 -10.39
N VAL A 127 11.15 0.54 -10.15
CA VAL A 127 12.53 0.05 -10.11
C VAL A 127 12.99 -0.46 -11.47
N GLU A 128 12.17 -1.27 -12.13
CA GLU A 128 12.55 -1.91 -13.39
C GLU A 128 12.31 -1.05 -14.62
N THR A 129 11.19 -0.37 -14.67
CA THR A 129 10.81 0.45 -15.82
C THR A 129 11.00 1.94 -15.58
N ARG A 130 10.94 2.38 -14.33
CA ARG A 130 10.96 3.80 -13.93
C ARG A 130 10.02 4.66 -14.77
N ASN A 131 8.96 4.07 -15.30
CA ASN A 131 8.10 4.75 -16.27
C ASN A 131 8.89 5.44 -17.39
N ILE A 132 9.96 4.81 -17.85
CA ILE A 132 10.79 5.32 -18.94
C ILE A 132 10.38 4.61 -20.23
N ILE A 133 10.06 5.41 -21.23
CA ILE A 133 9.78 4.96 -22.58
C ILE A 133 10.95 5.35 -23.46
N GLU A 134 11.49 4.39 -24.20
CA GLU A 134 12.59 4.65 -25.14
C GLU A 134 12.22 4.13 -26.52
N ILE A 135 12.06 5.05 -27.47
CA ILE A 135 11.67 4.74 -28.84
C ILE A 135 12.48 5.60 -29.81
N ARG A 136 13.22 4.97 -30.71
CA ARG A 136 13.92 5.64 -31.81
C ARG A 136 14.74 6.87 -31.40
N GLY A 137 15.49 6.77 -30.29
CA GLY A 137 16.30 7.86 -29.78
C GLY A 137 15.57 8.87 -28.91
N ILE A 138 14.29 8.66 -28.66
CA ILE A 138 13.51 9.45 -27.71
C ILE A 138 13.39 8.68 -26.41
N LYS A 139 13.79 9.30 -25.32
CA LYS A 139 13.66 8.74 -23.97
C LYS A 139 12.74 9.65 -23.15
N ILE A 140 11.70 9.08 -22.61
CA ILE A 140 10.70 9.80 -21.81
C ILE A 140 10.68 9.26 -20.40
N ASP A 141 10.97 10.11 -19.41
CA ASP A 141 10.78 9.78 -18.00
C ASP A 141 9.45 10.39 -17.55
N LYS A 142 8.44 9.54 -17.39
CA LYS A 142 7.08 9.98 -17.05
C LYS A 142 6.99 10.52 -15.63
N ASP A 143 7.76 9.99 -14.72
CA ASP A 143 7.72 10.42 -13.32
C ASP A 143 8.41 11.78 -13.13
N ALA A 144 9.55 11.96 -13.73
CA ALA A 144 10.28 13.24 -13.70
C ALA A 144 9.76 14.25 -14.73
N ARG A 145 8.89 13.82 -15.64
CA ARG A 145 8.37 14.61 -16.77
C ARG A 145 9.47 15.22 -17.62
N ARG A 146 10.49 14.40 -17.92
CA ARG A 146 11.64 14.79 -18.72
C ARG A 146 11.69 14.00 -20.02
N VAL A 147 12.18 14.66 -21.06
CA VAL A 147 12.34 14.05 -22.39
C VAL A 147 13.74 14.33 -22.93
N TRP A 148 14.39 13.30 -23.46
CA TRP A 148 15.66 13.40 -24.15
C TRP A 148 15.49 12.94 -25.60
N VAL A 149 16.04 13.71 -26.53
CA VAL A 149 16.05 13.36 -27.92
C VAL A 149 17.53 13.26 -28.37
N ASN A 150 17.94 12.06 -28.77
CA ASN A 150 19.34 11.78 -29.11
C ASN A 150 20.32 12.19 -27.99
N GLU A 151 19.97 11.86 -26.75
CA GLU A 151 20.73 12.14 -25.53
C GLU A 151 20.73 13.60 -25.07
N GLU A 152 20.03 14.48 -25.77
CA GLU A 152 19.85 15.88 -25.36
C GLU A 152 18.48 16.08 -24.71
N GLU A 153 18.46 16.67 -23.51
CA GLU A 153 17.23 17.01 -22.84
C GLU A 153 16.50 18.14 -23.55
N LYS A 154 15.20 17.94 -23.82
CA LYS A 154 14.33 18.94 -24.45
C LYS A 154 13.21 19.36 -23.52
N ALA A 155 12.89 20.63 -23.52
CA ALA A 155 11.79 21.18 -22.75
C ALA A 155 10.47 21.07 -23.51
N PHE A 156 9.41 20.61 -22.82
CA PHE A 156 8.06 20.49 -23.36
C PHE A 156 7.07 21.12 -22.40
N THR A 157 5.98 21.66 -22.94
CA THR A 157 4.84 22.06 -22.10
C THR A 157 4.16 20.81 -21.54
N SER A 158 3.36 20.96 -20.48
CA SER A 158 2.61 19.83 -19.91
C SER A 158 1.72 19.14 -20.95
N LYS A 159 1.07 19.91 -21.81
CA LYS A 159 0.21 19.35 -22.87
C LYS A 159 1.02 18.61 -23.94
N GLU A 160 2.14 19.15 -24.34
CA GLU A 160 3.05 18.51 -25.30
C GLU A 160 3.62 17.22 -24.73
N PHE A 161 4.00 17.23 -23.46
CA PHE A 161 4.51 16.06 -22.78
C PHE A 161 3.45 14.93 -22.70
N ASP A 162 2.22 15.27 -22.31
CA ASP A 162 1.13 14.32 -22.24
C ASP A 162 0.79 13.71 -23.60
N LEU A 163 0.80 14.51 -24.66
CA LEU A 163 0.59 14.04 -26.02
C LEU A 163 1.72 13.09 -26.46
N LEU A 164 2.96 13.43 -26.16
CA LEU A 164 4.11 12.60 -26.50
C LEU A 164 4.04 11.23 -25.82
N CYS A 165 3.67 11.20 -24.54
CA CYS A 165 3.47 9.95 -23.81
C CYS A 165 2.36 9.11 -24.43
N PHE A 166 1.24 9.73 -24.78
CA PHE A 166 0.12 9.03 -25.42
C PHE A 166 0.55 8.40 -26.76
N LEU A 167 1.25 9.15 -27.61
CA LEU A 167 1.71 8.64 -28.90
C LEU A 167 2.74 7.52 -28.74
N ALA A 168 3.62 7.63 -27.76
CA ALA A 168 4.64 6.61 -27.48
C ALA A 168 4.04 5.31 -26.95
N GLU A 169 2.98 5.39 -26.17
CA GLU A 169 2.28 4.23 -25.61
C GLU A 169 1.33 3.56 -26.63
N ASN A 170 0.96 4.25 -27.69
CA ASN A 170 0.02 3.80 -28.72
C ASN A 170 0.63 3.92 -30.13
N PRO A 171 1.73 3.21 -30.44
CA PRO A 171 2.48 3.42 -31.68
C PRO A 171 1.75 3.02 -32.95
N ASN A 172 0.65 2.27 -32.83
CA ASN A 172 -0.11 1.76 -33.98
C ASN A 172 -1.47 2.47 -34.19
N ARG A 173 -1.62 3.62 -33.64
CA ARG A 173 -2.84 4.44 -33.79
C ARG A 173 -2.54 5.76 -34.48
#